data_b05e04b19898ad92bb33497cc54f8c87
#
_entry.id   b05e04b19898ad92bb33497cc54f8c87
#
_cell.length_a   1.000
_cell.length_b   1.000
_cell.length_c   1.000
_cell.angle_alpha   90.00
_cell.angle_beta   90.00
_cell.angle_gamma   90.00
#
_symmetry.space_group_name_H-M   'P 1'
#
loop_
_entity.id
_entity.type
_entity.pdbx_description
1 polymer ?
#
loop_
_entity_poly.entity_id
_entity_poly.type
_entity_poly.pdbx_seq_one_letter_code
_entity_poly.pdbx_strand_id
1 'polypeptide(L)'
;MANRARDIGYLKDITPYGATFQPLGLTGYQKEKALLYVSVRDAYERLYRYESNRHEANPQWREHLNTCYDEFVMRYGNLNAKQNVKLVMMDAGGRDVLSLERAEGGRFVKADIFERPVSFGVESAVNAGTPEEALAASLNRFGTVDLDYMREITDGTEEELLQALKGRIFYNPLVTGYEIKDRFIAGNVIEKAE
;
A
#
# COMPACT_ATOMS: atom_id res chain seq x y z
N MET A 1 20.10 28.63 19.82
CA MET A 1 18.75 28.09 19.89
C MET A 1 18.83 26.65 20.37
N ALA A 2 18.33 26.38 21.56
CA ALA A 2 18.41 25.05 22.18
C ALA A 2 17.63 24.06 21.35
N ASN A 3 18.32 23.00 20.96
CA ASN A 3 17.77 21.82 20.30
C ASN A 3 16.73 21.16 21.22
N ARG A 4 15.48 21.54 21.11
CA ARG A 4 14.33 20.83 21.72
C ARG A 4 14.09 19.50 21.00
N ALA A 5 15.18 18.83 20.69
CA ALA A 5 15.18 17.63 19.93
C ALA A 5 14.78 16.45 20.81
N ARG A 6 13.68 15.86 20.47
CA ARG A 6 13.41 14.45 20.65
C ARG A 6 12.91 14.05 22.03
N ASP A 7 11.96 14.78 22.58
CA ASP A 7 11.10 14.20 23.60
C ASP A 7 9.97 13.43 22.92
N ILE A 8 9.67 12.25 23.50
CA ILE A 8 8.57 11.39 23.06
C ILE A 8 7.41 11.64 23.99
N GLY A 9 6.25 11.84 23.40
CA GLY A 9 5.03 12.14 24.09
C GLY A 9 3.83 12.02 23.16
N TYR A 10 2.68 12.40 23.63
CA TYR A 10 1.46 12.46 22.86
C TYR A 10 0.89 13.87 22.83
N LEU A 11 0.09 14.14 21.83
CA LEU A 11 -0.64 15.38 21.72
C LEU A 11 -1.96 15.24 22.48
N LYS A 12 -2.26 16.20 23.33
CA LYS A 12 -3.55 16.38 24.02
C LYS A 12 -4.23 17.65 23.52
N ASP A 13 -5.50 17.77 23.82
CA ASP A 13 -6.30 18.97 23.55
C ASP A 13 -6.16 19.44 22.10
N ILE A 14 -6.28 18.47 21.16
CA ILE A 14 -6.12 18.73 19.74
C ILE A 14 -7.28 19.59 19.26
N THR A 15 -6.97 20.79 18.77
CA THR A 15 -7.91 21.74 18.19
C THR A 15 -7.42 22.17 16.80
N PRO A 16 -8.27 22.84 15.99
CA PRO A 16 -7.82 23.41 14.72
C PRO A 16 -6.66 24.43 14.86
N TYR A 17 -6.46 24.97 16.05
CA TYR A 17 -5.45 26.00 16.32
C TYR A 17 -4.17 25.47 16.97
N GLY A 18 -4.13 24.20 17.38
CA GLY A 18 -2.96 23.60 18.00
C GLY A 18 -3.28 22.41 18.89
N ALA A 19 -2.24 21.90 19.52
CA ALA A 19 -2.33 20.79 20.47
C ALA A 19 -1.29 20.94 21.59
N THR A 20 -1.57 20.39 22.75
CA THR A 20 -0.64 20.37 23.88
C THR A 20 0.22 19.12 23.83
N PHE A 21 1.55 19.29 23.77
CA PHE A 21 2.47 18.18 23.86
C PHE A 21 2.67 17.74 25.30
N GLN A 22 2.38 16.48 25.61
CA GLN A 22 2.64 15.89 26.91
C GLN A 22 3.76 14.85 26.79
N PRO A 23 4.96 15.11 27.38
CA PRO A 23 6.07 14.17 27.34
C PRO A 23 5.76 12.92 28.19
N LEU A 24 6.25 11.78 27.70
CA LEU A 24 6.22 10.51 28.42
C LEU A 24 7.41 10.45 29.34
N GLY A 25 7.56 10.66 30.50
CA GLY A 25 8.71 10.62 31.40
C GLY A 25 9.59 9.34 31.29
N LEU A 26 10.10 9.08 30.09
CA LEU A 26 10.87 7.87 29.77
C LEU A 26 12.30 7.94 30.32
N THR A 27 12.84 6.81 30.80
CA THR A 27 14.26 6.68 31.10
C THR A 27 15.10 6.73 29.83
N GLY A 28 16.43 6.91 29.95
CA GLY A 28 17.32 6.95 28.80
C GLY A 28 17.16 5.76 27.85
N TYR A 29 17.16 4.55 28.39
CA TYR A 29 16.95 3.30 27.63
C TYR A 29 15.57 3.24 26.95
N GLN A 30 14.52 3.59 27.68
CA GLN A 30 13.15 3.61 27.14
C GLN A 30 13.01 4.67 26.05
N LYS A 31 13.67 5.83 26.22
CA LYS A 31 13.67 6.91 25.24
C LYS A 31 14.38 6.49 23.95
N GLU A 32 15.55 5.88 24.04
CA GLU A 32 16.26 5.36 22.85
C GLU A 32 15.44 4.33 22.11
N LYS A 33 14.85 3.36 22.83
CA LYS A 33 13.98 2.35 22.25
C LYS A 33 12.78 2.97 21.54
N ALA A 34 12.13 3.94 22.17
CA ALA A 34 10.97 4.61 21.60
C ALA A 34 11.35 5.48 20.37
N LEU A 35 12.55 6.10 20.37
CA LEU A 35 13.05 6.85 19.20
C LEU A 35 13.30 5.94 18.01
N LEU A 36 13.90 4.77 18.22
CA LEU A 36 14.08 3.80 17.13
C LEU A 36 12.76 3.23 16.63
N TYR A 37 11.80 2.98 17.52
CA TYR A 37 10.43 2.61 17.13
C TYR A 37 9.79 3.69 16.25
N VAL A 38 9.88 4.96 16.66
CA VAL A 38 9.35 6.10 15.87
C VAL A 38 10.01 6.16 14.49
N SER A 39 11.31 5.89 14.40
CA SER A 39 12.00 5.86 13.10
C SER A 39 11.45 4.76 12.18
N VAL A 40 11.16 3.56 12.74
CA VAL A 40 10.52 2.47 11.98
C VAL A 40 9.12 2.88 11.52
N ARG A 41 8.30 3.41 12.42
CA ARG A 41 6.94 3.86 12.11
C ARG A 41 6.95 4.92 11.00
N ASP A 42 7.75 5.97 11.16
CA ASP A 42 7.78 7.09 10.23
C ASP A 42 8.28 6.64 8.84
N ALA A 43 9.26 5.73 8.79
CA ALA A 43 9.73 5.13 7.54
C ALA A 43 8.64 4.29 6.86
N TYR A 44 7.92 3.48 7.63
CA TYR A 44 6.78 2.69 7.17
C TYR A 44 5.66 3.58 6.61
N GLU A 45 5.18 4.52 7.41
CA GLU A 45 4.08 5.42 7.00
C GLU A 45 4.43 6.23 5.74
N ARG A 46 5.69 6.69 5.66
CA ARG A 46 6.17 7.44 4.50
C ARG A 46 6.15 6.59 3.23
N LEU A 47 6.69 5.37 3.31
CA LEU A 47 6.72 4.43 2.19
C LEU A 47 5.31 4.06 1.77
N TYR A 48 4.50 3.58 2.71
CA TYR A 48 3.14 3.11 2.44
C TYR A 48 2.26 4.21 1.85
N ARG A 49 2.30 5.43 2.40
CA ARG A 49 1.53 6.57 1.90
C ARG A 49 1.97 7.00 0.50
N TYR A 50 3.27 6.99 0.22
CA TYR A 50 3.76 7.30 -1.12
C TYR A 50 3.26 6.28 -2.14
N GLU A 51 3.51 5.01 -1.86
CA GLU A 51 3.16 3.92 -2.76
C GLU A 51 1.65 3.79 -2.97
N SER A 52 0.83 3.97 -1.92
CA SER A 52 -0.63 3.93 -2.05
C SER A 52 -1.20 5.10 -2.86
N ASN A 53 -0.59 6.28 -2.77
CA ASN A 53 -1.09 7.46 -3.47
C ASN A 53 -0.58 7.56 -4.92
N ARG A 54 0.64 7.07 -5.17
CA ARG A 54 1.29 7.19 -6.47
C ARG A 54 1.17 5.94 -7.32
N HIS A 55 0.88 4.79 -6.70
CA HIS A 55 0.95 3.47 -7.33
C HIS A 55 2.33 3.22 -7.98
N GLU A 56 3.37 3.71 -7.34
CA GLU A 56 4.74 3.67 -7.81
C GLU A 56 5.66 3.15 -6.70
N ALA A 57 6.51 2.18 -7.00
CA ALA A 57 7.46 1.63 -6.05
C ALA A 57 8.56 2.64 -5.69
N ASN A 58 8.95 2.72 -4.42
CA ASN A 58 10.06 3.53 -3.99
C ASN A 58 11.16 2.68 -3.30
N PRO A 59 12.13 2.16 -4.07
CA PRO A 59 13.20 1.30 -3.53
C PRO A 59 14.04 1.96 -2.45
N GLN A 60 14.31 3.27 -2.58
CA GLN A 60 15.15 4.01 -1.61
C GLN A 60 14.48 4.11 -0.24
N TRP A 61 13.17 4.38 -0.22
CA TRP A 61 12.42 4.45 1.04
C TRP A 61 12.19 3.07 1.64
N ARG A 62 12.10 2.05 0.80
CA ARG A 62 12.05 0.65 1.25
C ARG A 62 13.35 0.21 1.90
N GLU A 63 14.48 0.58 1.33
CA GLU A 63 15.79 0.35 1.94
C GLU A 63 15.93 1.09 3.28
N HIS A 64 15.44 2.33 3.33
CA HIS A 64 15.42 3.09 4.59
C HIS A 64 14.54 2.42 5.65
N LEU A 65 13.36 1.91 5.29
CA LEU A 65 12.52 1.13 6.20
C LEU A 65 13.24 -0.13 6.70
N ASN A 66 13.90 -0.86 5.79
CA ASN A 66 14.71 -2.02 6.16
C ASN A 66 15.80 -1.64 7.18
N THR A 67 16.53 -0.58 6.93
CA THR A 67 17.60 -0.09 7.82
C THR A 67 17.05 0.26 9.21
N CYS A 68 15.98 1.02 9.30
CA CYS A 68 15.36 1.39 10.58
C CYS A 68 14.86 0.16 11.35
N TYR A 69 14.20 -0.76 10.65
CA TYR A 69 13.68 -1.99 11.24
C TYR A 69 14.80 -2.88 11.75
N ASP A 70 15.83 -3.14 10.95
CA ASP A 70 16.96 -4.00 11.32
C ASP A 70 17.73 -3.43 12.52
N GLU A 71 17.89 -2.10 12.58
CA GLU A 71 18.49 -1.43 13.75
C GLU A 71 17.65 -1.63 15.01
N PHE A 72 16.34 -1.49 14.93
CA PHE A 72 15.44 -1.72 16.06
C PHE A 72 15.52 -3.18 16.54
N VAL A 73 15.38 -4.13 15.61
CA VAL A 73 15.36 -5.57 15.92
C VAL A 73 16.69 -6.05 16.49
N MET A 74 17.79 -5.57 15.94
CA MET A 74 19.14 -5.90 16.44
C MET A 74 19.33 -5.50 17.92
N ARG A 75 18.75 -4.35 18.33
CA ARG A 75 18.93 -3.84 19.70
C ARG A 75 17.87 -4.33 20.69
N TYR A 76 16.63 -4.50 20.25
CA TYR A 76 15.47 -4.70 21.12
C TYR A 76 14.64 -5.95 20.79
N GLY A 77 15.00 -6.69 19.74
CA GLY A 77 14.23 -7.82 19.24
C GLY A 77 13.00 -7.40 18.46
N ASN A 78 12.26 -8.37 17.97
CA ASN A 78 11.10 -8.18 17.09
C ASN A 78 10.05 -7.24 17.68
N LEU A 79 9.34 -6.50 16.83
CA LEU A 79 8.25 -5.59 17.22
C LEU A 79 7.13 -6.32 17.95
N ASN A 80 6.78 -7.53 17.48
CA ASN A 80 5.76 -8.39 18.09
C ASN A 80 6.25 -9.18 19.32
N ALA A 81 7.51 -9.03 19.72
CA ALA A 81 7.99 -9.65 20.96
C ALA A 81 7.28 -9.00 22.18
N LYS A 82 6.95 -9.81 23.18
CA LYS A 82 6.18 -9.40 24.37
C LYS A 82 6.69 -8.11 25.03
N GLN A 83 8.01 -7.92 25.08
CA GLN A 83 8.67 -6.75 25.65
C GLN A 83 8.49 -5.47 24.81
N ASN A 84 8.11 -5.59 23.52
CA ASN A 84 7.97 -4.48 22.59
C ASN A 84 6.53 -4.10 22.30
N VAL A 85 5.61 -5.06 22.29
CA VAL A 85 4.18 -4.86 21.97
C VAL A 85 3.56 -3.75 22.80
N LYS A 86 3.90 -3.67 24.11
CA LYS A 86 3.35 -2.63 24.98
C LYS A 86 3.75 -1.22 24.52
N LEU A 87 5.00 -1.04 24.11
CA LEU A 87 5.48 0.25 23.57
C LEU A 87 4.77 0.57 22.26
N VAL A 88 4.73 -0.39 21.34
CA VAL A 88 4.12 -0.22 20.01
C VAL A 88 2.64 0.13 20.13
N MET A 89 1.91 -0.54 21.01
CA MET A 89 0.48 -0.31 21.24
C MET A 89 0.14 0.99 22.00
N MET A 90 1.14 1.72 22.48
CA MET A 90 0.93 3.10 23.00
C MET A 90 0.75 4.09 21.85
N ASP A 91 1.16 3.75 20.64
CA ASP A 91 0.97 4.56 19.44
C ASP A 91 -0.36 4.22 18.76
N ALA A 92 -1.06 5.24 18.26
CA ALA A 92 -2.34 5.06 17.55
C ALA A 92 -2.19 4.19 16.28
N GLY A 93 -1.07 4.31 15.56
CA GLY A 93 -0.71 3.49 14.40
C GLY A 93 0.00 2.18 14.73
N GLY A 94 0.14 1.84 16.02
CA GLY A 94 0.95 0.70 16.44
C GLY A 94 0.53 -0.65 15.85
N ARG A 95 -0.76 -0.87 15.62
CA ARG A 95 -1.26 -2.10 14.98
C ARG A 95 -0.73 -2.26 13.56
N ASP A 96 -0.67 -1.16 12.81
CA ASP A 96 -0.15 -1.18 11.44
C ASP A 96 1.35 -1.46 11.44
N VAL A 97 2.09 -0.94 12.42
CA VAL A 97 3.52 -1.22 12.60
C VAL A 97 3.76 -2.67 13.01
N LEU A 98 2.89 -3.30 13.82
CA LEU A 98 2.99 -4.73 14.14
C LEU A 98 2.79 -5.61 12.90
N SER A 99 2.07 -5.16 11.88
CA SER A 99 1.90 -5.88 10.61
C SER A 99 3.18 -5.97 9.77
N LEU A 100 4.23 -5.24 10.14
CA LEU A 100 5.55 -5.36 9.53
C LEU A 100 6.21 -6.73 9.77
N GLU A 101 5.66 -7.52 10.69
CA GLU A 101 6.13 -8.87 10.98
C GLU A 101 5.01 -9.89 10.83
N ARG A 102 5.36 -11.06 10.32
CA ARG A 102 4.49 -12.25 10.26
C ARG A 102 5.01 -13.31 11.22
N ALA A 103 4.08 -14.03 11.85
CA ALA A 103 4.43 -15.20 12.63
C ALA A 103 4.58 -16.41 11.70
N GLU A 104 5.77 -17.00 11.64
CA GLU A 104 6.06 -18.13 10.79
C GLU A 104 6.94 -19.12 11.57
N GLY A 105 6.49 -20.36 11.71
CA GLY A 105 7.24 -21.40 12.41
C GLY A 105 7.62 -21.06 13.87
N GLY A 106 6.82 -20.25 14.56
CA GLY A 106 7.10 -19.79 15.92
C GLY A 106 8.12 -18.64 16.02
N ARG A 107 8.51 -18.06 14.90
CA ARG A 107 9.39 -16.89 14.81
C ARG A 107 8.67 -15.74 14.12
N PHE A 108 9.18 -14.54 14.29
CA PHE A 108 8.71 -13.38 13.54
C PHE A 108 9.65 -13.14 12.35
N VAL A 109 9.07 -12.99 11.17
CA VAL A 109 9.77 -12.69 9.93
C VAL A 109 9.25 -11.39 9.33
N LYS A 110 10.04 -10.74 8.50
CA LYS A 110 9.65 -9.52 7.78
C LYS A 110 8.43 -9.78 6.91
N ALA A 111 7.49 -8.84 6.87
CA ALA A 111 6.36 -8.86 5.94
C ALA A 111 6.79 -8.42 4.53
N ASP A 112 5.95 -8.66 3.55
CA ASP A 112 6.25 -8.43 2.12
C ASP A 112 6.62 -6.98 1.78
N ILE A 113 6.18 -6.00 2.57
CA ILE A 113 6.49 -4.59 2.35
C ILE A 113 8.00 -4.29 2.35
N PHE A 114 8.81 -5.13 2.99
CA PHE A 114 10.27 -4.99 3.00
C PHE A 114 10.91 -5.38 1.68
N GLU A 115 10.22 -6.15 0.84
CA GLU A 115 10.72 -6.67 -0.43
C GLU A 115 10.01 -6.02 -1.62
N ARG A 116 8.71 -5.78 -1.50
CA ARG A 116 7.85 -5.30 -2.60
C ARG A 116 6.75 -4.38 -2.10
N PRO A 117 6.15 -3.54 -2.97
CA PRO A 117 4.95 -2.80 -2.64
C PRO A 117 3.79 -3.73 -2.24
N VAL A 118 2.99 -3.27 -1.26
CA VAL A 118 1.81 -4.00 -0.77
C VAL A 118 0.53 -3.16 -0.83
N SER A 119 0.67 -1.85 -1.06
CA SER A 119 -0.44 -0.90 -1.12
C SER A 119 -1.08 -0.80 -2.50
N PHE A 120 -0.42 -1.31 -3.51
CA PHE A 120 -0.92 -1.49 -4.88
C PHE A 120 -0.32 -2.78 -5.43
N GLY A 121 -1.01 -3.42 -6.38
CA GLY A 121 -0.45 -4.54 -7.09
C GLY A 121 0.78 -4.05 -7.88
N VAL A 122 1.99 -4.41 -7.45
CA VAL A 122 3.09 -4.43 -8.41
C VAL A 122 2.77 -5.58 -9.33
N GLU A 123 2.36 -5.25 -10.52
CA GLU A 123 2.34 -6.25 -11.55
C GLU A 123 3.76 -6.83 -11.68
N SER A 124 3.97 -8.01 -11.13
CA SER A 124 4.70 -9.00 -11.91
C SER A 124 4.07 -8.90 -13.29
N ALA A 125 4.88 -8.71 -14.33
CA ALA A 125 4.38 -8.66 -15.69
C ALA A 125 3.28 -9.72 -15.79
N VAL A 126 2.01 -9.30 -15.75
CA VAL A 126 0.88 -10.21 -15.86
C VAL A 126 0.89 -10.54 -17.34
N ASN A 127 1.68 -11.55 -17.71
CA ASN A 127 1.44 -12.21 -18.98
C ASN A 127 0.10 -12.90 -18.79
N ALA A 128 -0.95 -12.24 -19.21
CA ALA A 128 -2.26 -12.84 -19.29
C ALA A 128 -2.19 -13.90 -20.38
N GLY A 129 -2.33 -15.15 -19.99
CA GLY A 129 -2.32 -16.27 -20.95
C GLY A 129 -3.55 -16.28 -21.85
N THR A 130 -4.60 -15.55 -21.48
CA THR A 130 -5.87 -15.47 -22.18
C THR A 130 -6.45 -14.06 -22.21
N PRO A 131 -7.26 -13.69 -23.22
CA PRO A 131 -7.98 -12.43 -23.28
C PRO A 131 -8.89 -12.17 -22.07
N GLU A 132 -9.46 -13.20 -21.48
CA GLU A 132 -10.30 -13.12 -20.29
C GLU A 132 -9.49 -12.73 -19.04
N GLU A 133 -8.29 -13.28 -18.90
CA GLU A 133 -7.36 -12.89 -17.82
C GLU A 133 -6.91 -11.43 -17.99
N ALA A 134 -6.65 -11.01 -19.23
CA ALA A 134 -6.30 -9.62 -19.54
C ALA A 134 -7.46 -8.67 -19.21
N LEU A 135 -8.70 -9.04 -19.54
CA LEU A 135 -9.88 -8.27 -19.16
C LEU A 135 -10.02 -8.16 -17.63
N ALA A 136 -9.84 -9.26 -16.91
CA ALA A 136 -9.88 -9.24 -15.45
C ALA A 136 -8.79 -8.37 -14.85
N ALA A 137 -7.58 -8.42 -15.40
CA ALA A 137 -6.46 -7.57 -14.98
C ALA A 137 -6.75 -6.08 -15.25
N SER A 138 -7.29 -5.74 -16.42
CA SER A 138 -7.69 -4.37 -16.78
C SER A 138 -8.76 -3.83 -15.82
N LEU A 139 -9.79 -4.61 -15.54
CA LEU A 139 -10.86 -4.23 -14.62
C LEU A 139 -10.37 -4.08 -13.18
N ASN A 140 -9.47 -4.94 -12.73
CA ASN A 140 -8.87 -4.85 -11.40
C ASN A 140 -7.97 -3.63 -11.23
N ARG A 141 -7.23 -3.27 -12.29
CA ARG A 141 -6.29 -2.15 -12.25
C ARG A 141 -6.93 -0.80 -12.44
N PHE A 142 -7.74 -0.67 -13.48
CA PHE A 142 -8.29 0.62 -13.93
C PHE A 142 -9.79 0.76 -13.64
N GLY A 143 -10.47 -0.33 -13.28
CA GLY A 143 -11.91 -0.37 -13.14
C GLY A 143 -12.65 -0.25 -14.48
N THR A 144 -11.95 -0.23 -15.61
CA THR A 144 -12.47 -0.08 -16.98
C THR A 144 -11.78 -1.05 -17.92
N VAL A 145 -12.34 -1.21 -19.14
CA VAL A 145 -11.69 -1.98 -20.20
C VAL A 145 -10.67 -1.09 -20.89
N ASP A 146 -9.39 -1.38 -20.70
CA ASP A 146 -8.26 -0.71 -21.34
C ASP A 146 -7.59 -1.68 -22.34
N LEU A 147 -7.88 -1.49 -23.62
CA LEU A 147 -7.40 -2.40 -24.67
C LEU A 147 -5.89 -2.28 -24.89
N ASP A 148 -5.31 -1.10 -24.71
CA ASP A 148 -3.86 -0.91 -24.88
C ASP A 148 -3.10 -1.70 -23.82
N TYR A 149 -3.54 -1.60 -22.59
CA TYR A 149 -3.00 -2.40 -21.49
C TYR A 149 -3.20 -3.91 -21.72
N MET A 150 -4.39 -4.32 -22.14
CA MET A 150 -4.69 -5.74 -22.40
C MET A 150 -3.80 -6.29 -23.52
N ARG A 151 -3.51 -5.51 -24.55
CA ARG A 151 -2.56 -5.88 -25.63
C ARG A 151 -1.14 -6.05 -25.09
N GLU A 152 -0.71 -5.13 -24.23
CA GLU A 152 0.64 -5.17 -23.64
C GLU A 152 0.88 -6.45 -22.82
N ILE A 153 -0.13 -6.92 -22.09
CA ILE A 153 0.00 -8.09 -21.20
C ILE A 153 -0.31 -9.44 -21.87
N THR A 154 -0.89 -9.44 -23.09
CA THR A 154 -1.22 -10.67 -23.83
C THR A 154 -0.33 -10.92 -25.04
N ASP A 155 0.51 -9.95 -25.42
CA ASP A 155 1.22 -9.93 -26.72
C ASP A 155 0.27 -10.11 -27.93
N GLY A 156 -1.04 -9.86 -27.74
CA GLY A 156 -2.08 -10.02 -28.75
C GLY A 156 -2.41 -8.74 -29.51
N THR A 157 -3.10 -8.89 -30.63
CA THR A 157 -3.66 -7.76 -31.39
C THR A 157 -5.01 -7.32 -30.81
N GLU A 158 -5.40 -6.07 -31.09
CA GLU A 158 -6.71 -5.56 -30.68
C GLU A 158 -7.87 -6.36 -31.28
N GLU A 159 -7.72 -6.77 -32.56
CA GLU A 159 -8.73 -7.57 -33.25
C GLU A 159 -8.92 -8.94 -32.58
N GLU A 160 -7.84 -9.59 -32.19
CA GLU A 160 -7.91 -10.88 -31.47
C GLU A 160 -8.60 -10.75 -30.12
N LEU A 161 -8.28 -9.69 -29.36
CA LEU A 161 -8.93 -9.40 -28.09
C LEU A 161 -10.43 -9.12 -28.24
N LEU A 162 -10.80 -8.28 -29.21
CA LEU A 162 -12.20 -7.95 -29.49
C LEU A 162 -13.00 -9.15 -29.97
N GLN A 163 -12.39 -10.01 -30.80
CA GLN A 163 -13.03 -11.23 -31.27
C GLN A 163 -13.23 -12.25 -30.15
N ALA A 164 -12.23 -12.45 -29.29
CA ALA A 164 -12.30 -13.38 -28.18
C ALA A 164 -13.29 -12.90 -27.10
N LEU A 165 -13.36 -11.60 -26.87
CA LEU A 165 -14.25 -11.01 -25.86
C LEU A 165 -15.62 -10.57 -26.40
N LYS A 166 -15.96 -10.99 -27.61
CA LYS A 166 -17.26 -10.72 -28.22
C LYS A 166 -18.41 -11.19 -27.35
N GLY A 167 -19.35 -10.28 -27.02
CA GLY A 167 -20.45 -10.53 -26.11
C GLY A 167 -20.14 -10.36 -24.62
N ARG A 168 -18.88 -10.09 -24.26
CA ARG A 168 -18.47 -9.73 -22.89
C ARG A 168 -18.19 -8.23 -22.74
N ILE A 169 -17.62 -7.61 -23.80
CA ILE A 169 -17.38 -6.18 -23.87
C ILE A 169 -18.16 -5.58 -25.04
N PHE A 170 -18.58 -4.33 -24.88
CA PHE A 170 -19.41 -3.59 -25.84
C PHE A 170 -18.85 -2.18 -26.02
N TYR A 171 -18.77 -1.71 -27.25
CA TYR A 171 -18.35 -0.35 -27.52
C TYR A 171 -19.41 0.64 -27.05
N ASN A 172 -19.02 1.59 -26.21
CA ASN A 172 -19.88 2.67 -25.74
C ASN A 172 -19.41 4.01 -26.35
N PRO A 173 -20.17 4.58 -27.29
CA PRO A 173 -19.78 5.83 -27.94
C PRO A 173 -19.76 7.02 -26.99
N LEU A 174 -20.50 7.00 -25.87
CA LEU A 174 -20.53 8.09 -24.89
C LEU A 174 -19.21 8.23 -24.12
N VAL A 175 -18.50 7.14 -23.90
CA VAL A 175 -17.18 7.14 -23.24
C VAL A 175 -16.04 6.90 -24.24
N THR A 176 -16.37 6.76 -25.52
CA THR A 176 -15.40 6.47 -26.60
C THR A 176 -14.51 5.27 -26.27
N GLY A 177 -15.10 4.19 -25.72
CA GLY A 177 -14.36 3.02 -25.24
C GLY A 177 -15.25 1.81 -25.06
N TYR A 178 -14.63 0.72 -24.59
CA TYR A 178 -15.34 -0.52 -24.31
C TYR A 178 -15.75 -0.62 -22.85
N GLU A 179 -16.92 -1.18 -22.62
CA GLU A 179 -17.44 -1.48 -21.27
C GLU A 179 -17.89 -2.94 -21.18
N ILE A 180 -17.81 -3.50 -19.97
CA ILE A 180 -18.42 -4.81 -19.69
C ILE A 180 -19.94 -4.72 -19.76
N LYS A 181 -20.59 -5.86 -20.05
CA LYS A 181 -22.04 -5.96 -20.23
C LYS A 181 -22.84 -5.25 -19.13
N ASP A 182 -22.50 -5.48 -17.88
CA ASP A 182 -23.25 -4.96 -16.73
C ASP A 182 -23.20 -3.42 -16.67
N ARG A 183 -22.04 -2.81 -16.96
CA ARG A 183 -21.91 -1.35 -17.05
C ARG A 183 -22.60 -0.78 -18.27
N PHE A 184 -22.48 -1.47 -19.39
CA PHE A 184 -23.13 -1.03 -20.64
C PHE A 184 -24.66 -1.00 -20.50
N ILE A 185 -25.24 -2.02 -19.84
CA ILE A 185 -26.69 -2.12 -19.61
C ILE A 185 -27.16 -1.17 -18.49
N ALA A 186 -26.35 -0.90 -17.48
CA ALA A 186 -26.68 0.00 -16.37
C ALA A 186 -26.77 1.49 -16.78
N GLY A 187 -26.25 1.86 -17.95
CA GLY A 187 -26.39 3.21 -18.50
C GLY A 187 -27.66 3.39 -19.35
N ASN A 188 -27.87 4.61 -19.87
CA ASN A 188 -28.99 4.91 -20.77
C ASN A 188 -28.83 4.17 -22.10
N VAL A 189 -29.48 3.01 -22.22
CA VAL A 189 -29.39 2.12 -23.39
C VAL A 189 -29.91 2.77 -24.67
N ILE A 190 -30.83 3.70 -24.54
CA ILE A 190 -31.44 4.40 -25.70
C ILE A 190 -30.42 5.33 -26.37
N GLU A 191 -29.65 6.09 -25.59
CA GLU A 191 -28.60 6.96 -26.12
C GLU A 191 -27.38 6.18 -26.68
N LYS A 192 -27.22 4.93 -26.29
CA LYS A 192 -26.12 4.07 -26.76
C LYS A 192 -26.43 3.31 -28.04
N ALA A 193 -27.72 3.29 -28.47
CA ALA A 193 -28.18 2.53 -29.63
C ALA A 193 -28.38 3.38 -30.88
N GLU A 194 -28.29 4.71 -30.78
CA GLU A 194 -28.28 5.67 -31.90
C GLU A 194 -26.84 5.94 -32.37
#